data_4e90af42c1cc28aa9306dda7165c907d
#
_entry.id   4e90af42c1cc28aa9306dda7165c907d
#
_cell.length_a   1.000
_cell.length_b   1.000
_cell.length_c   1.000
_cell.angle_alpha   90.00
_cell.angle_beta   90.00
_cell.angle_gamma   90.00
#
_symmetry.space_group_name_H-M   'P 1'
#
loop_
_entity.id
_entity.type
_entity.pdbx_description
1 polymer ?
#
loop_
_entity_poly.entity_id
_entity_poly.type
_entity_poly.pdbx_seq_one_letter_code
_entity_poly.pdbx_strand_id
1 'polypeptide(L)'
;TAKDFSDMGIKHVRIRIKDDMTDESFKLLDKQIKDCLDNNIIPIIAYQADELKNDPSDKNLKKVVKWWGKTAEHYKDYPYLLSFDLIIEVTDELKKEPERLNEIYEEIVTEVRKTNSKRILMISPRVRSNPEYLNDLKIPTNHNGYLMAEWHFYASGPSKTNNEKLWTTGTDKEK
;
A
#
# COMPACT_ATOMS: atom_id res chain seq x y z
N THR A 1 -19.08 9.49 4.70
CA THR A 1 -19.40 8.70 3.51
C THR A 1 -18.43 9.01 2.38
N ALA A 2 -18.36 8.17 1.35
CA ALA A 2 -17.55 8.46 0.16
C ALA A 2 -18.03 9.73 -0.54
N LYS A 3 -19.34 10.00 -0.50
CA LYS A 3 -19.89 11.24 -1.03
C LYS A 3 -19.29 12.48 -0.36
N ASP A 4 -19.19 12.51 0.97
CA ASP A 4 -18.62 13.65 1.70
C ASP A 4 -17.16 13.91 1.27
N PHE A 5 -16.37 12.86 1.11
CA PHE A 5 -15.00 12.96 0.60
C PHE A 5 -14.97 13.51 -0.84
N SER A 6 -15.86 13.03 -1.71
CA SER A 6 -15.96 13.52 -3.08
C SER A 6 -16.34 15.01 -3.12
N ASP A 7 -17.30 15.43 -2.30
CA ASP A 7 -17.74 16.83 -2.19
C ASP A 7 -16.61 17.75 -1.67
N MET A 8 -15.71 17.22 -0.84
CA MET A 8 -14.48 17.89 -0.38
C MET A 8 -13.37 17.92 -1.45
N GLY A 9 -13.57 17.32 -2.62
CA GLY A 9 -12.58 17.25 -3.69
C GLY A 9 -11.55 16.13 -3.56
N ILE A 10 -11.70 15.21 -2.60
CA ILE A 10 -10.81 14.05 -2.42
C ILE A 10 -11.05 13.07 -3.57
N LYS A 11 -9.96 12.62 -4.22
CA LYS A 11 -10.02 11.79 -5.42
C LYS A 11 -9.65 10.33 -5.17
N HIS A 12 -9.02 10.01 -4.06
CA HIS A 12 -8.65 8.64 -3.70
C HIS A 12 -8.67 8.44 -2.18
N VAL A 13 -8.91 7.21 -1.76
CA VAL A 13 -8.84 6.81 -0.36
C VAL A 13 -8.13 5.47 -0.23
N ARG A 14 -7.34 5.32 0.80
CA ARG A 14 -6.68 4.08 1.16
C ARG A 14 -7.47 3.36 2.25
N ILE A 15 -7.90 2.13 1.93
CA ILE A 15 -8.64 1.24 2.84
C ILE A 15 -7.63 0.27 3.44
N ARG A 16 -7.26 0.51 4.68
CA ARG A 16 -6.23 -0.25 5.38
C ARG A 16 -6.79 -1.54 5.96
N ILE A 17 -6.22 -2.69 5.58
CA ILE A 17 -6.59 -4.01 6.07
C ILE A 17 -5.44 -4.56 6.94
N LYS A 18 -5.80 -5.13 8.09
CA LYS A 18 -4.84 -5.75 9.02
C LYS A 18 -5.01 -7.26 9.11
N ASP A 19 -6.25 -7.72 8.99
CA ASP A 19 -6.64 -9.09 9.28
C ASP A 19 -6.74 -9.93 8.01
N ASP A 20 -6.93 -11.23 8.20
CA ASP A 20 -7.21 -12.15 7.11
C ASP A 20 -8.57 -11.85 6.46
N MET A 21 -8.64 -12.06 5.14
CA MET A 21 -9.87 -11.86 4.38
C MET A 21 -10.79 -13.07 4.52
N THR A 22 -11.88 -12.88 5.26
CA THR A 22 -13.02 -13.79 5.33
C THR A 22 -14.08 -13.39 4.29
N ASP A 23 -15.08 -14.22 4.06
CA ASP A 23 -16.20 -13.89 3.18
C ASP A 23 -16.99 -12.66 3.70
N GLU A 24 -17.08 -12.51 5.02
CA GLU A 24 -17.72 -11.34 5.63
C GLU A 24 -16.88 -10.08 5.43
N SER A 25 -15.54 -10.18 5.59
CA SER A 25 -14.61 -9.07 5.31
C SER A 25 -14.70 -8.63 3.86
N PHE A 26 -14.78 -9.56 2.91
CA PHE A 26 -14.98 -9.24 1.50
C PHE A 26 -16.30 -8.50 1.25
N LYS A 27 -17.42 -8.98 1.81
CA LYS A 27 -18.72 -8.30 1.66
C LYS A 27 -18.69 -6.86 2.16
N LEU A 28 -18.01 -6.60 3.28
CA LEU A 28 -17.86 -5.25 3.81
C LEU A 28 -16.99 -4.39 2.91
N LEU A 29 -15.86 -4.94 2.45
CA LEU A 29 -14.91 -4.24 1.59
C LEU A 29 -15.53 -3.96 0.21
N ASP A 30 -16.28 -4.89 -0.37
CA ASP A 30 -17.02 -4.72 -1.63
C ASP A 30 -17.96 -3.52 -1.55
N LYS A 31 -18.69 -3.39 -0.43
CA LYS A 31 -19.58 -2.25 -0.21
C LYS A 31 -18.82 -0.94 -0.14
N GLN A 32 -17.67 -0.90 0.56
CA GLN A 32 -16.84 0.29 0.66
C GLN A 32 -16.23 0.69 -0.70
N ILE A 33 -15.72 -0.30 -1.45
CA ILE A 33 -15.16 -0.08 -2.79
C ILE A 33 -16.24 0.45 -3.73
N LYS A 34 -17.42 -0.18 -3.72
CA LYS A 34 -18.56 0.29 -4.54
C LYS A 34 -18.96 1.72 -4.20
N ASP A 35 -19.06 2.07 -2.92
CA ASP A 35 -19.38 3.42 -2.47
C ASP A 35 -18.34 4.45 -2.98
N CYS A 36 -17.05 4.10 -2.94
CA CYS A 36 -15.98 4.93 -3.50
C CYS A 36 -16.16 5.13 -5.02
N LEU A 37 -16.32 4.05 -5.78
CA LEU A 37 -16.42 4.10 -7.24
C LEU A 37 -17.67 4.87 -7.69
N ASP A 38 -18.80 4.66 -7.03
CA ASP A 38 -20.06 5.37 -7.31
C ASP A 38 -19.95 6.91 -7.06
N ASN A 39 -18.99 7.32 -6.22
CA ASN A 39 -18.74 8.73 -5.90
C ASN A 39 -17.47 9.29 -6.56
N ASN A 40 -16.94 8.65 -7.61
CA ASN A 40 -15.73 9.07 -8.34
C ASN A 40 -14.48 9.17 -7.46
N ILE A 41 -14.35 8.30 -6.47
CA ILE A 41 -13.17 8.14 -5.62
C ILE A 41 -12.46 6.85 -6.00
N ILE A 42 -11.15 6.92 -6.18
CA ILE A 42 -10.29 5.76 -6.43
C ILE A 42 -10.04 5.02 -5.11
N PRO A 43 -10.55 3.79 -4.93
CA PRO A 43 -10.25 3.00 -3.75
C PRO A 43 -8.87 2.32 -3.89
N ILE A 44 -8.11 2.29 -2.80
CA ILE A 44 -6.81 1.62 -2.72
C ILE A 44 -6.88 0.63 -1.56
N ILE A 45 -6.86 -0.67 -1.86
CA ILE A 45 -6.71 -1.71 -0.83
C ILE A 45 -5.26 -1.72 -0.38
N ALA A 46 -5.03 -1.57 0.91
CA ALA A 46 -3.69 -1.49 1.47
C ALA A 46 -3.51 -2.48 2.62
N TYR A 47 -2.52 -3.39 2.51
CA TYR A 47 -2.30 -4.43 3.49
C TYR A 47 -1.22 -4.07 4.51
N GLN A 48 -1.55 -4.25 5.78
CA GLN A 48 -0.65 -3.90 6.88
C GLN A 48 0.53 -4.87 7.03
N ALA A 49 0.31 -6.16 6.83
CA ALA A 49 1.32 -7.22 6.87
C ALA A 49 2.22 -7.22 8.13
N ASP A 50 1.66 -6.98 9.32
CA ASP A 50 2.44 -6.80 10.55
C ASP A 50 3.31 -8.01 10.91
N GLU A 51 2.79 -9.24 10.74
CA GLU A 51 3.58 -10.45 11.02
C GLU A 51 4.84 -10.54 10.14
N LEU A 52 4.71 -10.22 8.83
CA LEU A 52 5.84 -10.23 7.89
C LEU A 52 6.83 -9.11 8.20
N LYS A 53 6.37 -7.94 8.64
CA LYS A 53 7.27 -6.84 9.03
C LYS A 53 8.09 -7.19 10.28
N ASN A 54 7.49 -7.89 11.24
CA ASN A 54 8.16 -8.33 12.46
C ASN A 54 9.11 -9.52 12.24
N ASP A 55 8.72 -10.47 11.38
CA ASP A 55 9.49 -11.68 11.05
C ASP A 55 9.40 -11.90 9.52
N PRO A 56 10.37 -11.42 8.73
CA PRO A 56 10.40 -11.53 7.28
C PRO A 56 10.79 -12.93 6.77
N SER A 57 10.37 -13.98 7.49
CA SER A 57 10.61 -15.38 7.12
C SER A 57 9.76 -15.81 5.92
N ASP A 58 10.19 -16.88 5.24
CA ASP A 58 9.46 -17.50 4.14
C ASP A 58 8.06 -17.97 4.57
N LYS A 59 7.90 -18.36 5.83
CA LYS A 59 6.60 -18.75 6.38
C LYS A 59 5.62 -17.60 6.33
N ASN A 60 6.03 -16.42 6.78
CA ASN A 60 5.17 -15.24 6.80
C ASN A 60 5.01 -14.64 5.39
N LEU A 61 6.03 -14.70 4.55
CA LEU A 61 5.92 -14.34 3.14
C LEU A 61 4.83 -15.17 2.43
N LYS A 62 4.82 -16.50 2.61
CA LYS A 62 3.78 -17.38 2.05
C LYS A 62 2.37 -16.99 2.49
N LYS A 63 2.18 -16.52 3.73
CA LYS A 63 0.88 -16.02 4.21
C LYS A 63 0.47 -14.76 3.43
N VAL A 64 1.38 -13.80 3.28
CA VAL A 64 1.11 -12.55 2.57
C VAL A 64 0.85 -12.78 1.09
N VAL A 65 1.62 -13.63 0.44
CA VAL A 65 1.40 -14.02 -0.97
C VAL A 65 0.03 -14.69 -1.13
N LYS A 66 -0.34 -15.61 -0.23
CA LYS A 66 -1.68 -16.24 -0.23
C LYS A 66 -2.79 -15.22 0.00
N TRP A 67 -2.60 -14.27 0.90
CA TRP A 67 -3.55 -13.19 1.17
C TRP A 67 -3.80 -12.35 -0.09
N TRP A 68 -2.73 -11.94 -0.76
CA TRP A 68 -2.82 -11.18 -2.02
C TRP A 68 -3.40 -12.01 -3.17
N GLY A 69 -3.05 -13.29 -3.28
CA GLY A 69 -3.63 -14.20 -4.27
C GLY A 69 -5.15 -14.30 -4.13
N LYS A 70 -5.65 -14.49 -2.89
CA LYS A 70 -7.09 -14.53 -2.59
C LYS A 70 -7.77 -13.19 -2.91
N THR A 71 -7.16 -12.09 -2.51
CA THR A 71 -7.68 -10.73 -2.75
C THR A 71 -7.68 -10.40 -4.24
N ALA A 72 -6.61 -10.70 -4.94
CA ALA A 72 -6.49 -10.47 -6.38
C ALA A 72 -7.52 -11.29 -7.18
N GLU A 73 -7.73 -12.54 -6.83
CA GLU A 73 -8.77 -13.38 -7.48
C GLU A 73 -10.17 -12.83 -7.24
N HIS A 74 -10.50 -12.38 -6.03
CA HIS A 74 -11.79 -11.79 -5.71
C HIS A 74 -12.08 -10.52 -6.52
N TYR A 75 -11.06 -9.69 -6.72
CA TYR A 75 -11.20 -8.39 -7.40
C TYR A 75 -10.78 -8.37 -8.87
N LYS A 76 -10.53 -9.52 -9.50
CA LYS A 76 -10.03 -9.59 -10.88
C LYS A 76 -10.91 -8.89 -11.91
N ASP A 77 -12.23 -8.95 -11.71
CA ASP A 77 -13.24 -8.37 -12.62
C ASP A 77 -13.67 -6.95 -12.22
N TYR A 78 -13.10 -6.39 -11.15
CA TYR A 78 -13.38 -5.02 -10.72
C TYR A 78 -12.65 -3.99 -11.60
N PRO A 79 -13.19 -2.75 -11.72
CA PRO A 79 -12.55 -1.69 -12.50
C PRO A 79 -11.07 -1.49 -12.11
N TYR A 80 -10.22 -1.18 -13.10
CA TYR A 80 -8.78 -0.94 -12.88
C TYR A 80 -8.48 0.29 -12.04
N LEU A 81 -9.47 1.15 -11.78
CA LEU A 81 -9.36 2.24 -10.79
C LEU A 81 -9.10 1.71 -9.37
N LEU A 82 -9.67 0.55 -8.99
CA LEU A 82 -9.28 -0.12 -7.76
C LEU A 82 -7.79 -0.48 -7.84
N SER A 83 -7.00 -0.01 -6.88
CA SER A 83 -5.55 -0.21 -6.82
C SER A 83 -5.15 -0.98 -5.57
N PHE A 84 -3.95 -1.56 -5.55
CA PHE A 84 -3.42 -2.33 -4.42
C PHE A 84 -2.11 -1.71 -3.92
N ASP A 85 -2.05 -1.42 -2.64
CA ASP A 85 -0.85 -1.02 -1.91
C ASP A 85 -0.35 -2.23 -1.12
N LEU A 86 0.77 -2.81 -1.58
CA LEU A 86 1.15 -4.16 -1.22
C LEU A 86 1.59 -4.33 0.23
N ILE A 87 2.31 -3.36 0.79
CA ILE A 87 2.72 -3.35 2.20
C ILE A 87 2.78 -1.90 2.68
N ILE A 88 1.89 -1.53 3.58
CA ILE A 88 1.89 -0.19 4.18
C ILE A 88 3.07 -0.02 5.13
N GLU A 89 3.86 1.04 4.94
CA GLU A 89 4.87 1.49 5.90
C GLU A 89 5.77 0.38 6.43
N VAL A 90 6.75 -0.04 5.66
CA VAL A 90 7.70 -1.08 6.05
C VAL A 90 8.45 -0.67 7.33
N THR A 91 8.22 -1.42 8.41
CA THR A 91 8.74 -1.19 9.76
C THR A 91 9.47 -2.42 10.32
N ASP A 92 9.72 -2.42 11.59
CA ASP A 92 10.23 -3.52 12.42
C ASP A 92 11.50 -4.17 11.86
N GLU A 93 11.58 -5.48 11.78
CA GLU A 93 12.78 -6.17 11.28
C GLU A 93 12.94 -5.97 9.76
N LEU A 94 11.85 -6.02 9.00
CA LEU A 94 11.89 -5.92 7.54
C LEU A 94 12.50 -4.58 7.06
N LYS A 95 12.38 -3.49 7.81
CA LYS A 95 13.01 -2.20 7.43
C LYS A 95 14.54 -2.26 7.34
N LYS A 96 15.18 -3.29 7.94
CA LYS A 96 16.63 -3.47 7.96
C LYS A 96 17.14 -4.29 6.76
N GLU A 97 16.23 -4.90 6.00
CA GLU A 97 16.52 -5.90 4.97
C GLU A 97 16.02 -5.46 3.59
N PRO A 98 16.72 -4.52 2.90
CA PRO A 98 16.28 -4.00 1.62
C PRO A 98 16.21 -5.06 0.51
N GLU A 99 17.13 -6.02 0.48
CA GLU A 99 17.12 -7.12 -0.49
C GLU A 99 15.91 -8.02 -0.27
N ARG A 100 15.63 -8.35 0.99
CA ARG A 100 14.47 -9.16 1.36
C ARG A 100 13.16 -8.48 1.02
N LEU A 101 13.06 -7.19 1.22
CA LEU A 101 11.90 -6.41 0.82
C LEU A 101 11.64 -6.51 -0.69
N ASN A 102 12.70 -6.44 -1.50
CA ASN A 102 12.58 -6.57 -2.96
C ASN A 102 12.16 -7.99 -3.38
N GLU A 103 12.68 -9.04 -2.74
CA GLU A 103 12.23 -10.42 -2.96
C GLU A 103 10.74 -10.57 -2.64
N ILE A 104 10.30 -10.01 -1.53
CA ILE A 104 8.89 -10.01 -1.10
C ILE A 104 8.01 -9.34 -2.14
N TYR A 105 8.38 -8.16 -2.63
CA TYR A 105 7.61 -7.47 -3.67
C TYR A 105 7.57 -8.28 -4.98
N GLU A 106 8.68 -8.91 -5.38
CA GLU A 106 8.74 -9.77 -6.57
C GLU A 106 7.71 -10.91 -6.49
N GLU A 107 7.65 -11.61 -5.34
CA GLU A 107 6.72 -12.73 -5.15
C GLU A 107 5.27 -12.26 -5.10
N ILE A 108 4.96 -11.18 -4.39
CA ILE A 108 3.60 -10.64 -4.31
C ILE A 108 3.12 -10.16 -5.68
N VAL A 109 3.94 -9.40 -6.40
CA VAL A 109 3.61 -8.91 -7.74
C VAL A 109 3.37 -10.08 -8.68
N THR A 110 4.23 -11.08 -8.67
CA THR A 110 4.07 -12.30 -9.49
C THR A 110 2.75 -13.00 -9.19
N GLU A 111 2.36 -13.13 -7.93
CA GLU A 111 1.09 -13.74 -7.54
C GLU A 111 -0.11 -12.94 -8.06
N VAL A 112 -0.13 -11.64 -7.78
CA VAL A 112 -1.23 -10.75 -8.20
C VAL A 112 -1.38 -10.71 -9.72
N ARG A 113 -0.28 -10.76 -10.48
CA ARG A 113 -0.29 -10.72 -11.95
C ARG A 113 -0.92 -11.95 -12.59
N LYS A 114 -1.09 -13.05 -11.89
CA LYS A 114 -1.81 -14.23 -12.40
C LYS A 114 -3.24 -13.90 -12.81
N THR A 115 -3.88 -12.96 -12.11
CA THR A 115 -5.30 -12.61 -12.32
C THR A 115 -5.52 -11.13 -12.64
N ASN A 116 -4.58 -10.24 -12.28
CA ASN A 116 -4.71 -8.78 -12.40
C ASN A 116 -3.58 -8.18 -13.23
N SER A 117 -3.54 -8.47 -14.53
CA SER A 117 -2.44 -8.07 -15.43
C SER A 117 -2.22 -6.55 -15.54
N LYS A 118 -3.25 -5.73 -15.33
CA LYS A 118 -3.22 -4.26 -15.52
C LYS A 118 -3.58 -3.47 -14.25
N ARG A 119 -3.79 -4.12 -13.12
CA ARG A 119 -4.08 -3.41 -11.87
C ARG A 119 -2.87 -2.63 -11.40
N ILE A 120 -3.07 -1.39 -10.99
CA ILE A 120 -1.99 -0.60 -10.38
C ILE A 120 -1.62 -1.23 -9.04
N LEU A 121 -0.36 -1.55 -8.89
CA LEU A 121 0.25 -2.04 -7.66
C LEU A 121 1.18 -0.96 -7.13
N MET A 122 1.13 -0.70 -5.82
CA MET A 122 1.99 0.26 -5.16
C MET A 122 3.00 -0.47 -4.29
N ILE A 123 4.25 -0.07 -4.39
CA ILE A 123 5.35 -0.51 -3.53
C ILE A 123 5.97 0.70 -2.86
N SER A 124 6.42 0.52 -1.63
CA SER A 124 7.00 1.61 -0.85
C SER A 124 8.41 1.27 -0.37
N PRO A 125 9.28 2.27 -0.21
CA PRO A 125 10.59 2.06 0.40
C PRO A 125 10.46 1.69 1.87
N ARG A 126 11.54 1.11 2.41
CA ARG A 126 11.65 0.78 3.82
C ARG A 126 11.57 2.02 4.74
N VAL A 127 11.59 1.79 6.05
CA VAL A 127 11.57 2.84 7.10
C VAL A 127 10.35 3.76 6.98
N ARG A 128 9.14 3.15 7.06
CA ARG A 128 7.85 3.85 6.99
C ARG A 128 7.64 4.61 5.68
N SER A 129 8.00 3.98 4.58
CA SER A 129 7.91 4.57 3.24
C SER A 129 8.71 5.87 3.10
N ASN A 130 9.89 5.96 3.76
CA ASN A 130 10.71 7.14 3.72
C ASN A 130 11.37 7.32 2.35
N PRO A 131 11.20 8.47 1.66
CA PRO A 131 11.73 8.72 0.33
C PRO A 131 13.26 8.65 0.23
N GLU A 132 14.01 8.81 1.32
CA GLU A 132 15.47 8.66 1.33
C GLU A 132 15.93 7.26 0.93
N TYR A 133 15.06 6.25 1.05
CA TYR A 133 15.32 4.86 0.72
C TYR A 133 14.70 4.40 -0.62
N LEU A 134 14.25 5.32 -1.46
CA LEU A 134 13.71 4.98 -2.79
C LEU A 134 14.71 4.25 -3.67
N ASN A 135 16.01 4.56 -3.54
CA ASN A 135 17.06 3.92 -4.31
C ASN A 135 17.30 2.44 -3.92
N ASP A 136 16.76 2.01 -2.77
CA ASP A 136 16.83 0.60 -2.34
C ASP A 136 15.77 -0.26 -3.06
N LEU A 137 14.73 0.35 -3.63
CA LEU A 137 13.67 -0.38 -4.34
C LEU A 137 14.14 -0.85 -5.71
N LYS A 138 13.89 -2.13 -5.98
CA LYS A 138 14.02 -2.72 -7.32
C LYS A 138 12.63 -2.89 -7.93
N ILE A 139 12.54 -2.67 -9.22
CA ILE A 139 11.28 -2.86 -9.95
C ILE A 139 11.07 -4.37 -10.16
N PRO A 140 9.97 -4.96 -9.65
CA PRO A 140 9.64 -6.36 -9.90
C PRO A 140 9.53 -6.69 -11.38
N THR A 141 9.99 -7.88 -11.79
CA THR A 141 10.08 -8.28 -13.21
C THR A 141 8.72 -8.35 -13.89
N ASN A 142 7.69 -8.81 -13.18
CA ASN A 142 6.32 -9.00 -13.71
C ASN A 142 5.40 -7.77 -13.52
N HIS A 143 5.95 -6.57 -13.40
CA HIS A 143 5.15 -5.36 -13.14
C HIS A 143 4.20 -4.97 -14.28
N ASN A 144 4.46 -5.40 -15.52
CA ASN A 144 3.64 -5.14 -16.73
C ASN A 144 3.38 -3.64 -17.02
N GLY A 145 4.23 -2.73 -16.53
CA GLY A 145 4.04 -1.29 -16.66
C GLY A 145 2.99 -0.66 -15.72
N TYR A 146 2.36 -1.45 -14.84
CA TYR A 146 1.32 -0.99 -13.91
C TYR A 146 1.81 -1.05 -12.45
N LEU A 147 2.92 -0.39 -12.19
CA LEU A 147 3.54 -0.27 -10.88
C LEU A 147 3.75 1.21 -10.53
N MET A 148 3.51 1.57 -9.29
CA MET A 148 3.79 2.89 -8.74
C MET A 148 4.67 2.75 -7.50
N ALA A 149 5.64 3.63 -7.34
CA ALA A 149 6.29 3.84 -6.05
C ALA A 149 5.47 4.83 -5.24
N GLU A 150 5.26 4.55 -3.96
CA GLU A 150 4.71 5.51 -3.01
C GLU A 150 5.71 5.83 -1.91
N TRP A 151 5.59 6.98 -1.30
CA TRP A 151 6.38 7.36 -0.12
C TRP A 151 5.58 8.29 0.78
N HIS A 152 6.00 8.33 2.06
CA HIS A 152 5.37 9.16 3.08
C HIS A 152 6.36 10.19 3.60
N PHE A 153 5.87 11.39 3.84
CA PHE A 153 6.58 12.40 4.61
C PHE A 153 5.57 13.28 5.36
N TYR A 154 6.03 13.92 6.41
CA TYR A 154 5.17 14.72 7.28
C TYR A 154 5.71 16.15 7.37
N ALA A 155 4.81 17.12 7.24
CA ALA A 155 5.16 18.55 7.36
C ALA A 155 5.71 18.93 8.74
N SER A 156 5.45 18.13 9.77
CA SER A 156 5.92 18.33 11.15
C SER A 156 7.04 17.37 11.57
N GLY A 157 7.73 16.75 10.59
CA GLY A 157 8.76 15.75 10.83
C GLY A 157 8.21 14.33 11.08
N PRO A 158 9.07 13.30 11.07
CA PRO A 158 8.69 11.89 11.12
C PRO A 158 8.26 11.41 12.52
N SER A 159 8.35 12.24 13.55
CA SER A 159 8.04 11.89 14.94
C SER A 159 6.99 12.83 15.52
N LYS A 160 6.03 12.28 16.27
CA LYS A 160 5.07 13.06 17.04
C LYS A 160 5.72 13.96 18.10
N THR A 161 6.97 13.67 18.45
CA THR A 161 7.76 14.45 19.40
C THR A 161 8.59 15.56 18.73
N ASN A 162 8.66 15.56 17.41
CA ASN A 162 9.30 16.66 16.69
C ASN A 162 8.31 17.82 16.56
N ASN A 163 8.54 18.88 17.34
CA ASN A 163 7.74 20.10 17.32
C ASN A 163 8.15 21.06 16.17
N GLU A 164 9.15 20.73 15.39
CA GLU A 164 9.56 21.54 14.24
C GLU A 164 8.55 21.34 13.10
N LYS A 165 7.83 22.40 12.78
CA LYS A 165 6.92 22.45 11.63
C LYS A 165 7.69 22.88 10.42
N LEU A 166 8.01 21.95 9.54
CA LEU A 166 8.93 22.17 8.41
C LEU A 166 8.29 22.95 7.23
N TRP A 167 6.96 23.19 7.24
CA TRP A 167 6.29 23.66 6.02
C TRP A 167 5.24 24.73 6.23
N THR A 168 5.09 25.28 7.42
CA THR A 168 3.92 26.11 7.75
C THR A 168 4.20 27.57 8.02
N THR A 169 5.44 27.96 8.32
CA THR A 169 5.74 29.36 8.72
C THR A 169 6.74 30.07 7.78
N GLY A 170 7.37 29.34 6.85
CA GLY A 170 8.35 29.92 5.93
C GLY A 170 9.63 30.41 6.63
N THR A 171 9.95 29.86 7.80
CA THR A 171 11.22 30.12 8.48
C THR A 171 12.41 29.55 7.71
N ASP A 172 13.63 29.98 7.98
CA ASP A 172 14.83 29.48 7.31
C ASP A 172 15.09 27.99 7.54
N LYS A 173 14.49 27.40 8.60
CA LYS A 173 14.49 25.95 8.83
C LYS A 173 13.49 25.20 7.96
N GLU A 174 12.53 25.88 7.36
CA GLU A 174 11.45 25.34 6.55
C GLU A 174 11.70 25.51 5.05
N LYS A 175 12.71 26.25 4.68
CA LYS A 175 13.20 26.45 3.32
C LYS A 175 14.32 25.46 2.97
#